data_40c6a2d0f36c44957c17c0a05ee4fd5d
#
_entry.id   40c6a2d0f36c44957c17c0a05ee4fd5d
#
_cell.length_a   1.000
_cell.length_b   1.000
_cell.length_c   1.000
_cell.angle_alpha   90.00
_cell.angle_beta   90.00
_cell.angle_gamma   90.00
#
_symmetry.space_group_name_H-M   'P 1'
#
loop_
_entity.id
_entity.type
_entity.pdbx_description
1 polymer ?
#
loop_
_entity_poly.entity_id
_entity_poly.type
_entity_poly.pdbx_seq_one_letter_code
_entity_poly.pdbx_strand_id
1 'polypeptide(L)'
;MGMPKFRPNVAAIILNKKGEILVCERKNDRGAWQFPQGGVDGQETRLEAMEREVMEEVGIPPEDYKAIEYREKYYYFYPAHIRANKKWDGQEQTYFLCKLKKKAKGPIIAKNNPEFRDFDWV
;
A
#
# COMPACT_ATOMS: atom_id res chain seq x y z
N MET A 1 17.06 -25.55 10.46
CA MET A 1 16.75 -24.14 10.26
C MET A 1 16.32 -23.93 8.82
N GLY A 2 15.18 -23.30 8.62
CA GLY A 2 14.69 -23.03 7.29
C GLY A 2 15.07 -21.63 6.81
N MET A 3 14.84 -21.38 5.53
CA MET A 3 14.95 -20.06 4.96
C MET A 3 13.94 -19.12 5.63
N PRO A 4 14.25 -17.82 5.76
CA PRO A 4 13.28 -16.85 6.25
C PRO A 4 12.03 -16.85 5.38
N LYS A 5 10.87 -16.63 6.01
CA LYS A 5 9.59 -16.57 5.33
C LYS A 5 9.12 -15.12 5.26
N PHE A 6 8.92 -14.62 4.04
CA PHE A 6 8.48 -13.26 3.81
C PHE A 6 7.05 -13.23 3.30
N ARG A 7 6.23 -12.39 3.90
CA ARG A 7 4.85 -12.20 3.45
C ARG A 7 4.84 -11.28 2.24
N PRO A 8 4.24 -11.71 1.11
CA PRO A 8 4.09 -10.81 -0.03
C PRO A 8 3.22 -9.61 0.34
N ASN A 9 3.70 -8.42 0.06
CA ASN A 9 3.03 -7.17 0.37
C ASN A 9 3.15 -6.22 -0.81
N VAL A 10 2.16 -5.37 -1.00
CA VAL A 10 2.13 -4.40 -2.09
C VAL A 10 1.92 -3.00 -1.55
N ALA A 11 2.48 -2.01 -2.23
CA ALA A 11 2.27 -0.61 -1.93
C ALA A 11 2.08 0.16 -3.22
N ALA A 12 1.26 1.20 -3.18
CA ALA A 12 0.99 2.05 -4.33
C ALA A 12 1.57 3.44 -4.12
N ILE A 13 2.41 3.87 -5.06
CA ILE A 13 2.91 5.24 -5.14
C ILE A 13 2.06 5.92 -6.20
N ILE A 14 1.12 6.76 -5.77
CA ILE A 14 0.12 7.36 -6.65
C ILE A 14 0.47 8.82 -6.90
N LEU A 15 0.66 9.15 -8.19
CA LEU A 15 0.99 10.51 -8.63
C LEU A 15 -0.26 11.22 -9.14
N ASN A 16 -0.41 12.48 -8.78
CA ASN A 16 -1.42 13.35 -9.37
C ASN A 16 -0.85 14.08 -10.58
N LYS A 17 -1.63 14.99 -11.17
CA LYS A 17 -1.21 15.76 -12.37
C LYS A 17 0.01 16.64 -12.14
N LYS A 18 0.21 17.08 -10.90
CA LYS A 18 1.33 17.94 -10.54
C LYS A 18 2.61 17.15 -10.24
N GLY A 19 2.54 15.81 -10.33
CA GLY A 19 3.67 14.97 -9.95
C GLY A 19 3.85 14.80 -8.45
N GLU A 20 2.83 15.18 -7.67
CA GLU A 20 2.85 14.99 -6.23
C GLU A 20 2.44 13.57 -5.88
N ILE A 21 2.96 13.07 -4.79
CA ILE A 21 2.76 11.69 -4.32
C ILE A 21 1.73 11.67 -3.19
N LEU A 22 0.80 10.73 -3.26
CA LEU A 22 -0.18 10.51 -2.20
C LEU A 22 0.47 9.84 -1.00
N VAL A 23 0.35 10.46 0.16
CA VAL A 23 0.73 9.85 1.44
C VAL A 23 -0.47 9.89 2.38
N CYS A 24 -0.57 8.89 3.24
CA CYS A 24 -1.71 8.72 4.12
C CYS A 24 -1.24 8.59 5.56
N GLU A 25 -1.91 9.31 6.46
CA GLU A 25 -1.59 9.29 7.88
C GLU A 25 -2.32 8.12 8.56
N ARG A 26 -1.57 7.31 9.30
CA ARG A 26 -2.15 6.17 10.01
C ARG A 26 -3.09 6.63 11.11
N LYS A 27 -4.22 5.94 11.22
CA LYS A 27 -5.29 6.30 12.15
C LYS A 27 -4.83 6.30 13.61
N ASN A 28 -4.05 5.29 13.99
CA ASN A 28 -3.65 5.09 15.37
C ASN A 28 -2.20 5.50 15.67
N ASP A 29 -1.59 6.24 14.75
CA ASP A 29 -0.19 6.64 14.91
C ASP A 29 0.00 8.00 14.22
N ARG A 30 -0.34 9.05 14.93
CA ARG A 30 -0.26 10.42 14.41
C ARG A 30 1.16 10.77 13.98
N GLY A 31 1.27 11.37 12.80
CA GLY A 31 2.57 11.71 12.23
C GLY A 31 3.23 10.57 11.48
N ALA A 32 2.64 9.37 11.48
CA ALA A 32 3.15 8.25 10.69
C ALA A 32 2.44 8.24 9.33
N TRP A 33 3.17 8.65 8.31
CA TRP A 33 2.67 8.77 6.94
C TRP A 33 3.24 7.63 6.09
N GLN A 34 2.41 7.04 5.27
CA GLN A 34 2.80 5.92 4.42
C GLN A 34 1.98 5.88 3.13
N PHE A 35 2.41 5.05 2.20
CA PHE A 35 1.64 4.74 1.00
C PHE A 35 0.50 3.78 1.33
N PRO A 36 -0.59 3.80 0.54
CA PRO A 36 -1.57 2.71 0.60
C PRO A 36 -0.85 1.38 0.38
N GLN A 37 -1.09 0.40 1.24
CA GLN A 37 -0.39 -0.88 1.17
C GLN A 37 -1.13 -1.98 1.91
N GLY A 38 -0.79 -3.21 1.61
CA GLY A 38 -1.34 -4.36 2.31
C GLY A 38 -0.82 -5.68 1.77
N GLY A 39 -1.22 -6.77 2.41
CA GLY A 39 -0.80 -8.10 2.02
C GLY A 39 -1.52 -8.62 0.78
N VAL A 40 -0.89 -9.56 0.11
CA VAL A 40 -1.50 -10.28 -1.01
C VAL A 40 -2.32 -11.42 -0.43
N ASP A 41 -3.61 -11.49 -0.77
CA ASP A 41 -4.51 -12.51 -0.26
C ASP A 41 -4.71 -13.64 -1.26
N GLY A 42 -4.70 -14.88 -0.72
CA GLY A 42 -5.05 -16.06 -1.49
C GLY A 42 -4.32 -16.14 -2.82
N GLN A 43 -5.10 -16.19 -3.90
CA GLN A 43 -4.55 -16.32 -5.25
C GLN A 43 -4.53 -15.01 -6.04
N GLU A 44 -4.66 -13.89 -5.35
CA GLU A 44 -4.53 -12.60 -6.02
C GLU A 44 -3.16 -12.47 -6.67
N THR A 45 -3.12 -11.81 -7.83
CA THR A 45 -1.86 -11.29 -8.34
C THR A 45 -1.47 -10.07 -7.49
N ARG A 46 -0.22 -9.66 -7.55
CA ARG A 46 0.22 -8.46 -6.84
C ARG A 46 -0.52 -7.21 -7.33
N LEU A 47 -0.80 -7.12 -8.63
CA LEU A 47 -1.58 -6.01 -9.18
C LEU A 47 -2.99 -5.99 -8.60
N GLU A 48 -3.66 -7.14 -8.57
CA GLU A 48 -5.00 -7.24 -7.99
C GLU A 48 -5.02 -6.85 -6.51
N ALA A 49 -4.01 -7.30 -5.76
CA ALA A 49 -3.88 -6.93 -4.35
C ALA A 49 -3.71 -5.43 -4.18
N MET A 50 -2.85 -4.81 -4.98
CA MET A 50 -2.63 -3.36 -4.94
C MET A 50 -3.93 -2.61 -5.26
N GLU A 51 -4.65 -3.03 -6.29
CA GLU A 51 -5.92 -2.40 -6.68
C GLU A 51 -6.96 -2.52 -5.57
N ARG A 52 -7.04 -3.67 -4.93
CA ARG A 52 -7.95 -3.90 -3.81
C ARG A 52 -7.60 -3.01 -2.62
N GLU A 53 -6.33 -2.97 -2.23
CA GLU A 53 -5.88 -2.16 -1.09
C GLU A 53 -6.11 -0.67 -1.34
N VAL A 54 -5.83 -0.19 -2.55
CA VAL A 54 -6.07 1.21 -2.90
C VAL A 54 -7.55 1.55 -2.79
N MET A 55 -8.43 0.67 -3.27
CA MET A 55 -9.87 0.89 -3.15
C MET A 55 -10.33 0.89 -1.69
N GLU A 56 -9.89 -0.10 -0.92
CA GLU A 56 -10.28 -0.23 0.49
C GLU A 56 -9.78 0.94 1.35
N GLU A 57 -8.56 1.38 1.11
CA GLU A 57 -7.90 2.35 2.00
C GLU A 57 -8.13 3.80 1.59
N VAL A 58 -8.17 4.10 0.30
CA VAL A 58 -8.30 5.48 -0.16
C VAL A 58 -9.41 5.71 -1.18
N GLY A 59 -10.21 4.68 -1.47
CA GLY A 59 -11.41 4.83 -2.28
C GLY A 59 -11.18 5.19 -3.74
N ILE A 60 -10.01 4.87 -4.30
CA ILE A 60 -9.71 5.14 -5.70
C ILE A 60 -9.89 3.85 -6.50
N PRO A 61 -10.87 3.80 -7.41
CA PRO A 61 -11.09 2.59 -8.21
C PRO A 61 -10.01 2.44 -9.28
N PRO A 62 -9.75 1.19 -9.73
CA PRO A 62 -8.69 0.93 -10.72
C PRO A 62 -8.82 1.70 -12.02
N GLU A 63 -10.04 2.01 -12.45
CA GLU A 63 -10.27 2.77 -13.68
C GLU A 63 -9.81 4.22 -13.59
N ASP A 64 -9.55 4.73 -12.39
CA ASP A 64 -9.15 6.12 -12.18
C ASP A 64 -7.65 6.36 -12.23
N TYR A 65 -6.86 5.31 -12.40
CA TYR A 65 -5.41 5.44 -12.50
C TYR A 65 -4.82 4.38 -13.41
N LYS A 66 -3.56 4.57 -13.77
CA LYS A 66 -2.80 3.59 -14.55
C LYS A 66 -1.54 3.21 -13.78
N ALA A 67 -1.34 1.91 -13.57
CA ALA A 67 -0.09 1.39 -13.05
C ALA A 67 0.93 1.39 -14.19
N ILE A 68 1.97 2.21 -14.10
CA ILE A 68 2.93 2.43 -15.17
C ILE A 68 4.24 1.70 -14.98
N GLU A 69 4.55 1.30 -13.75
CA GLU A 69 5.80 0.63 -13.44
C GLU A 69 5.66 -0.10 -12.11
N TYR A 70 6.48 -1.14 -11.91
CA TYR A 70 6.59 -1.76 -10.60
C TYR A 70 8.03 -2.14 -10.32
N ARG A 71 8.33 -2.23 -9.01
CA ARG A 71 9.61 -2.72 -8.50
C ARG A 71 9.32 -3.71 -7.40
N GLU A 72 9.96 -4.88 -7.45
CA GLU A 72 9.71 -5.95 -6.51
C GLU A 72 10.96 -6.39 -5.79
N LYS A 73 10.79 -7.33 -4.83
CA LYS A 73 11.89 -7.96 -4.10
C LYS A 73 12.62 -7.02 -3.15
N TYR A 74 11.87 -6.10 -2.52
CA TYR A 74 12.38 -5.34 -1.40
C TYR A 74 12.01 -6.07 -0.13
N TYR A 75 13.00 -6.57 0.59
CA TYR A 75 12.80 -7.38 1.78
C TYR A 75 13.10 -6.60 3.03
N TYR A 76 12.28 -6.77 4.07
CA TYR A 76 12.67 -6.31 5.39
C TYR A 76 12.16 -7.29 6.44
N PHE A 77 12.93 -7.39 7.53
CA PHE A 77 12.58 -8.26 8.64
C PHE A 77 11.77 -7.49 9.68
N TYR A 78 10.79 -8.19 10.26
CA TYR A 78 10.14 -7.65 11.44
C TYR A 78 11.13 -7.65 12.61
N PRO A 79 10.97 -6.73 13.58
CA PRO A 79 11.75 -6.79 14.81
C PRO A 79 11.61 -8.18 15.49
N ALA A 80 12.66 -8.61 16.16
CA ALA A 80 12.71 -9.97 16.73
C ALA A 80 11.50 -10.30 17.62
N HIS A 81 11.04 -9.33 18.44
CA HIS A 81 9.91 -9.54 19.33
C HIS A 81 8.59 -9.78 18.59
N ILE A 82 8.45 -9.23 17.37
CA ILE A 82 7.28 -9.43 16.52
C ILE A 82 7.39 -10.79 15.84
N ARG A 83 8.59 -11.15 15.34
CA ARG A 83 8.79 -12.44 14.65
C ARG A 83 8.51 -13.63 15.53
N ALA A 84 8.78 -13.53 16.83
CA ALA A 84 8.55 -14.60 17.78
C ALA A 84 7.09 -15.05 17.83
N ASN A 85 6.16 -14.16 17.49
CA ASN A 85 4.71 -14.41 17.57
C ASN A 85 4.02 -14.42 16.21
N LYS A 86 4.77 -14.42 15.12
CA LYS A 86 4.20 -14.35 13.77
C LYS A 86 4.65 -15.51 12.90
N LYS A 87 3.79 -15.87 11.95
CA LYS A 87 4.08 -16.84 10.92
C LYS A 87 5.22 -16.40 9.99
N TRP A 88 5.37 -15.08 9.81
CA TRP A 88 6.29 -14.50 8.85
C TRP A 88 7.46 -13.84 9.55
N ASP A 89 8.64 -13.94 8.96
CA ASP A 89 9.84 -13.28 9.47
C ASP A 89 9.94 -11.82 9.03
N GLY A 90 9.24 -11.48 7.96
CA GLY A 90 9.24 -10.14 7.42
C GLY A 90 8.32 -10.03 6.21
N GLN A 91 8.55 -9.01 5.40
CA GLN A 91 7.77 -8.76 4.19
C GLN A 91 8.65 -8.71 2.95
N GLU A 92 8.11 -9.22 1.84
CA GLU A 92 8.63 -8.98 0.50
C GLU A 92 7.73 -7.91 -0.12
N GLN A 93 8.27 -6.71 -0.32
CA GLN A 93 7.51 -5.56 -0.76
C GLN A 93 7.63 -5.36 -2.27
N THR A 94 6.47 -5.18 -2.93
CA THR A 94 6.38 -4.76 -4.32
C THR A 94 5.75 -3.38 -4.35
N TYR A 95 6.41 -2.43 -5.02
CA TYR A 95 5.90 -1.06 -5.19
C TYR A 95 5.37 -0.89 -6.60
N PHE A 96 4.16 -0.33 -6.71
CA PHE A 96 3.58 0.06 -7.99
C PHE A 96 3.57 1.56 -8.11
N LEU A 97 4.07 2.08 -9.23
CA LEU A 97 3.97 3.48 -9.55
C LEU A 97 2.72 3.68 -10.39
N CYS A 98 1.80 4.50 -9.90
CA CYS A 98 0.50 4.72 -10.51
C CYS A 98 0.32 6.20 -10.81
N LYS A 99 -0.38 6.50 -11.89
CA LYS A 99 -0.68 7.88 -12.28
C LYS A 99 -2.18 8.07 -12.37
N LEU A 100 -2.72 9.04 -11.63
CA LEU A 100 -4.13 9.36 -11.70
C LEU A 100 -4.50 9.87 -13.09
N LYS A 101 -5.67 9.45 -13.56
CA LYS A 101 -6.25 9.95 -14.79
C LYS A 101 -6.90 11.30 -14.55
N LYS A 102 -7.08 12.09 -15.62
CA LYS A 102 -7.61 13.46 -15.53
C LYS A 102 -8.96 13.55 -14.83
N LYS A 103 -9.81 12.55 -15.02
CA LYS A 103 -11.19 12.56 -14.48
C LYS A 103 -11.31 11.89 -13.12
N ALA A 104 -10.20 11.47 -12.54
CA ALA A 104 -10.21 10.83 -11.23
C ALA A 104 -10.70 11.80 -10.16
N LYS A 105 -11.56 11.30 -9.26
CA LYS A 105 -12.09 12.10 -8.14
C LYS A 105 -11.09 12.24 -7.00
N GLY A 106 -10.04 11.42 -7.01
CA GLY A 106 -9.03 11.43 -5.99
C GLY A 106 -9.39 10.62 -4.76
N PRO A 107 -8.56 10.69 -3.71
CA PRO A 107 -8.76 9.86 -2.54
C PRO A 107 -9.96 10.31 -1.70
N ILE A 108 -10.63 9.32 -1.12
CA ILE A 108 -11.72 9.51 -0.17
C ILE A 108 -11.41 8.61 1.02
N ILE A 109 -11.19 9.20 2.19
CA ILE A 109 -10.95 8.44 3.41
C ILE A 109 -12.20 8.56 4.28
N ALA A 110 -12.91 7.44 4.45
CA ALA A 110 -14.11 7.40 5.27
C ALA A 110 -13.76 7.63 6.75
N LYS A 111 -14.70 8.21 7.50
CA LYS A 111 -14.50 8.45 8.95
C LYS A 111 -14.22 7.17 9.72
N ASN A 112 -14.77 6.05 9.28
CA ASN A 112 -14.57 4.74 9.92
C ASN A 112 -13.48 3.91 9.27
N ASN A 113 -12.63 4.51 8.44
CA ASN A 113 -11.51 3.81 7.82
C ASN A 113 -10.60 3.24 8.92
N PRO A 114 -10.31 1.92 8.92
CA PRO A 114 -9.51 1.32 9.98
C PRO A 114 -8.02 1.62 9.89
N GLU A 115 -7.54 2.02 8.72
CA GLU A 115 -6.11 2.21 8.47
C GLU A 115 -5.67 3.67 8.56
N PHE A 116 -6.41 4.57 7.89
CA PHE A 116 -5.99 5.95 7.71
C PHE A 116 -7.02 6.94 8.26
N ARG A 117 -6.51 8.07 8.71
CA ARG A 117 -7.33 9.18 9.19
C ARG A 117 -7.30 10.39 8.25
N ASP A 118 -6.26 10.52 7.44
CA ASP A 118 -6.04 11.67 6.58
C ASP A 118 -5.10 11.34 5.42
N PHE A 119 -5.05 12.20 4.44
CA PHE A 119 -4.11 12.09 3.33
C PHE A 119 -3.54 13.45 2.96
N ASP A 120 -2.43 13.44 2.25
CA ASP A 120 -1.80 14.64 1.72
C ASP A 120 -1.08 14.30 0.40
N TRP A 121 -0.85 15.32 -0.38
CA TRP A 121 -0.07 15.25 -1.62
C TRP A 121 1.25 15.98 -1.40
N VAL A 122 2.35 15.28 -1.60
CA VAL A 122 3.68 15.83 -1.34
C VAL A 122 4.61 15.74 -2.54
#